data_aab21ee1aae4d9e08140e35ab8de3a47
#
_entry.id   aab21ee1aae4d9e08140e35ab8de3a47
#
_cell.length_a   1.000
_cell.length_b   1.000
_cell.length_c   1.000
_cell.angle_alpha   90.00
_cell.angle_beta   90.00
_cell.angle_gamma   90.00
#
_symmetry.space_group_name_H-M   'P 1'
#
loop_
_entity.id
_entity.type
_entity.pdbx_description
1 polymer ?
#
loop_
_entity_poly.entity_id
_entity_poly.type
_entity_poly.pdbx_seq_one_letter_code
_entity_poly.pdbx_strand_id
1 'polypeptide(L)'
;MSAQVLSVSLPSEIIYVSGTVNGTAYTWTLIEGAWTATVERSADDTYAVALTAVTAAGVSTNYALTLYYGLLSLITDRTRADVANQTDKGFYNASDLNRVGAAVEYIAGRFTALGYACPVTVKKDWLTSDAPTASQMEAYRQNIVTLRGQIAVMQSTPNAPASMAGLNYVKANNIEQILLDLDALIDKLIKSWYFSGELYAGEV
;
A
#
# COMPACT_ATOMS: atom_id res chain seq x y z
N MET A 1 -5.18 10.72 -21.07
CA MET A 1 -4.96 9.69 -20.02
C MET A 1 -4.35 10.40 -18.83
N SER A 2 -4.70 10.06 -17.60
CA SER A 2 -4.15 10.70 -16.41
C SER A 2 -2.72 10.18 -16.18
N ALA A 3 -1.80 11.06 -15.76
CA ALA A 3 -0.45 10.68 -15.41
C ALA A 3 -0.38 10.18 -13.95
N GLN A 4 0.54 9.26 -13.68
CA GLN A 4 0.90 8.80 -12.34
C GLN A 4 2.38 9.06 -12.10
N VAL A 5 2.71 9.67 -10.98
CA VAL A 5 4.11 9.80 -10.53
C VAL A 5 4.45 8.59 -9.67
N LEU A 6 5.47 7.84 -10.09
CA LEU A 6 6.05 6.75 -9.30
C LEU A 6 7.24 7.27 -8.50
N SER A 7 7.47 6.70 -7.32
CA SER A 7 8.56 7.09 -6.43
C SER A 7 9.20 5.84 -5.82
N VAL A 8 10.53 5.78 -5.85
CA VAL A 8 11.33 4.67 -5.29
C VAL A 8 12.49 5.22 -4.49
N SER A 9 12.60 4.81 -3.23
CA SER A 9 13.73 5.15 -2.37
C SER A 9 14.84 4.15 -2.57
N LEU A 10 15.99 4.61 -3.06
CA LEU A 10 17.20 3.83 -3.24
C LEU A 10 18.31 4.35 -2.32
N PRO A 11 19.39 3.56 -2.08
CA PRO A 11 20.53 4.00 -1.30
C PRO A 11 21.10 5.34 -1.79
N SER A 12 21.55 6.19 -0.85
CA SER A 12 21.98 7.56 -1.13
C SER A 12 23.21 7.68 -2.01
N GLU A 13 24.01 6.62 -2.16
CA GLU A 13 25.17 6.54 -3.04
C GLU A 13 24.81 6.40 -4.54
N ILE A 14 23.54 6.16 -4.87
CA ILE A 14 23.08 6.05 -6.25
C ILE A 14 23.00 7.45 -6.87
N ILE A 15 23.73 7.64 -7.98
CA ILE A 15 23.80 8.89 -8.71
C ILE A 15 23.05 8.86 -10.04
N TYR A 16 22.73 7.69 -10.55
CA TYR A 16 22.02 7.51 -11.80
C TYR A 16 21.11 6.31 -11.77
N VAL A 17 19.90 6.46 -12.31
CA VAL A 17 18.92 5.38 -12.46
C VAL A 17 18.36 5.41 -13.88
N SER A 18 18.31 4.24 -14.49
CA SER A 18 17.55 3.96 -15.70
C SER A 18 16.62 2.78 -15.47
N GLY A 19 15.55 2.67 -16.24
CA GLY A 19 14.68 1.50 -16.09
C GLY A 19 13.37 1.59 -16.83
N THR A 20 12.58 0.54 -16.66
CA THR A 20 11.30 0.37 -17.30
C THR A 20 10.17 0.29 -16.30
N VAL A 21 8.97 0.70 -16.72
CA VAL A 21 7.72 0.49 -16.01
C VAL A 21 6.78 -0.27 -16.95
N ASN A 22 6.29 -1.42 -16.52
CA ASN A 22 5.47 -2.32 -17.34
C ASN A 22 6.13 -2.60 -18.72
N GLY A 23 7.46 -2.75 -18.73
CA GLY A 23 8.25 -3.01 -19.93
C GLY A 23 8.58 -1.78 -20.79
N THR A 24 8.01 -0.62 -20.54
CA THR A 24 8.28 0.63 -21.26
C THR A 24 9.34 1.45 -20.53
N ALA A 25 10.35 1.98 -21.25
CA ALA A 25 11.42 2.80 -20.69
C ALA A 25 10.92 4.20 -20.30
N TYR A 26 11.31 4.66 -19.11
CA TYR A 26 11.02 6.00 -18.62
C TYR A 26 12.28 6.69 -18.06
N THR A 27 12.24 8.02 -18.05
CA THR A 27 13.29 8.83 -17.42
C THR A 27 13.00 8.90 -15.90
N TRP A 28 14.03 8.59 -15.11
CA TRP A 28 14.01 8.68 -13.66
C TRP A 28 14.80 9.89 -13.18
N THR A 29 14.23 10.65 -12.28
CA THR A 29 14.83 11.89 -11.73
C THR A 29 14.81 11.84 -10.21
N LEU A 30 15.91 12.22 -9.57
CA LEU A 30 15.98 12.32 -8.11
C LEU A 30 15.27 13.60 -7.65
N ILE A 31 14.20 13.44 -6.86
CA ILE A 31 13.41 14.53 -6.27
C ILE A 31 13.22 14.23 -4.79
N GLU A 32 13.61 15.15 -3.92
CA GLU A 32 13.45 15.05 -2.45
C GLU A 32 13.95 13.72 -1.85
N GLY A 33 15.06 13.18 -2.43
CA GLY A 33 15.67 11.94 -1.93
C GLY A 33 15.05 10.65 -2.46
N ALA A 34 14.07 10.72 -3.36
CA ALA A 34 13.48 9.57 -4.03
C ALA A 34 13.62 9.67 -5.55
N TRP A 35 13.83 8.55 -6.21
CA TRP A 35 13.84 8.46 -7.67
C TRP A 35 12.41 8.39 -8.19
N THR A 36 12.04 9.34 -9.04
CA THR A 36 10.68 9.51 -9.55
C THR A 36 10.62 9.39 -11.06
N ALA A 37 9.50 8.84 -11.56
CA ALA A 37 9.16 8.83 -12.98
C ALA A 37 7.68 9.15 -13.16
N THR A 38 7.34 9.95 -14.17
CA THR A 38 5.95 10.20 -14.56
C THR A 38 5.57 9.26 -15.69
N VAL A 39 4.57 8.43 -15.44
CA VAL A 39 4.10 7.38 -16.36
C VAL A 39 2.63 7.55 -16.70
N GLU A 40 2.15 6.87 -17.72
CA GLU A 40 0.71 6.74 -17.95
C GLU A 40 0.06 5.90 -16.85
N ARG A 41 -1.11 6.32 -16.38
CA ARG A 41 -1.82 5.59 -15.33
C ARG A 41 -2.29 4.23 -15.85
N SER A 42 -1.89 3.17 -15.15
CA SER A 42 -2.37 1.81 -15.39
C SER A 42 -3.84 1.67 -14.97
N ALA A 43 -4.58 0.81 -15.64
CA ALA A 43 -6.00 0.57 -15.34
C ALA A 43 -6.21 -0.10 -13.97
N ASP A 44 -5.22 -0.86 -13.50
CA ASP A 44 -5.24 -1.57 -12.21
C ASP A 44 -4.37 -0.89 -11.15
N ASP A 45 -3.84 0.33 -11.45
CA ASP A 45 -2.92 1.07 -10.57
C ASP A 45 -1.70 0.25 -10.11
N THR A 46 -1.31 -0.76 -10.89
CA THR A 46 -0.16 -1.65 -10.63
C THR A 46 0.96 -1.38 -11.63
N TYR A 47 2.18 -1.28 -11.15
CA TYR A 47 3.35 -0.92 -11.94
C TYR A 47 4.51 -1.85 -11.64
N ALA A 48 4.84 -2.73 -12.57
CA ALA A 48 6.05 -3.54 -12.53
C ALA A 48 7.26 -2.67 -12.92
N VAL A 49 8.17 -2.44 -11.98
CA VAL A 49 9.32 -1.54 -12.14
C VAL A 49 10.60 -2.35 -12.14
N ALA A 50 11.41 -2.18 -13.18
CA ALA A 50 12.75 -2.74 -13.28
C ALA A 50 13.77 -1.61 -13.46
N LEU A 51 14.68 -1.46 -12.50
CA LEU A 51 15.67 -0.37 -12.47
C LEU A 51 17.08 -0.93 -12.54
N THR A 52 17.95 -0.18 -13.22
CA THR A 52 19.40 -0.28 -13.11
C THR A 52 19.90 0.98 -12.46
N ALA A 53 20.48 0.86 -11.28
CA ALA A 53 21.00 1.97 -10.48
C ALA A 53 22.53 1.92 -10.46
N VAL A 54 23.18 3.08 -10.59
CA VAL A 54 24.65 3.20 -10.68
C VAL A 54 25.16 4.15 -9.60
N THR A 55 26.20 3.73 -8.88
CA THR A 55 26.91 4.56 -7.90
C THR A 55 27.96 5.45 -8.56
N ALA A 56 28.47 6.43 -7.84
CA ALA A 56 29.59 7.27 -8.29
C ALA A 56 30.87 6.47 -8.61
N ALA A 57 31.05 5.30 -8.01
CA ALA A 57 32.16 4.38 -8.30
C ALA A 57 31.93 3.51 -9.56
N GLY A 58 30.79 3.70 -10.26
CA GLY A 58 30.45 2.92 -11.46
C GLY A 58 29.89 1.53 -11.18
N VAL A 59 29.57 1.21 -9.92
CA VAL A 59 28.94 -0.07 -9.57
C VAL A 59 27.47 -0.03 -9.97
N SER A 60 27.05 -1.03 -10.73
CA SER A 60 25.68 -1.17 -11.22
C SER A 60 24.92 -2.24 -10.43
N THR A 61 23.69 -1.91 -10.00
CA THR A 61 22.80 -2.84 -9.28
C THR A 61 21.41 -2.81 -9.93
N ASN A 62 20.83 -4.00 -10.10
CA ASN A 62 19.48 -4.13 -10.64
C ASN A 62 18.46 -4.30 -9.51
N TYR A 63 17.34 -3.60 -9.63
CA TYR A 63 16.20 -3.68 -8.72
C TYR A 63 14.94 -4.04 -9.52
N ALA A 64 14.15 -4.95 -8.98
CA ALA A 64 12.83 -5.29 -9.49
C ALA A 64 11.82 -5.20 -8.37
N LEU A 65 10.76 -4.41 -8.56
CA LEU A 65 9.71 -4.20 -7.57
C LEU A 65 8.37 -3.96 -8.25
N THR A 66 7.31 -4.15 -7.50
CA THR A 66 5.97 -3.78 -7.94
C THR A 66 5.45 -2.66 -7.04
N LEU A 67 5.03 -1.55 -7.66
CA LEU A 67 4.39 -0.43 -6.99
C LEU A 67 2.88 -0.51 -7.20
N TYR A 68 2.14 -0.09 -6.18
CA TYR A 68 0.68 -0.06 -6.16
C TYR A 68 0.21 1.34 -5.79
N TYR A 69 -0.88 1.80 -6.43
CA TYR A 69 -1.48 3.10 -6.16
C TYR A 69 -3.00 2.94 -6.10
N GLY A 70 -3.55 3.10 -4.89
CA GLY A 70 -4.99 2.90 -4.64
C GLY A 70 -5.30 1.59 -3.91
N LEU A 71 -6.59 1.25 -3.85
CA LEU A 71 -7.05 0.00 -3.27
C LEU A 71 -7.08 -1.06 -4.36
N LEU A 72 -6.24 -2.07 -4.21
CA LEU A 72 -6.09 -3.17 -5.17
C LEU A 72 -6.65 -4.47 -4.61
N SER A 73 -6.55 -5.54 -5.41
CA SER A 73 -6.97 -6.89 -5.02
C SER A 73 -6.21 -7.37 -3.79
N LEU A 74 -6.76 -7.10 -2.61
CA LEU A 74 -6.22 -7.57 -1.35
C LEU A 74 -6.48 -9.07 -1.21
N ILE A 75 -5.57 -9.78 -0.53
CA ILE A 75 -5.62 -11.23 -0.36
C ILE A 75 -6.11 -11.56 1.04
N THR A 76 -7.33 -12.06 1.17
CA THR A 76 -7.96 -12.37 2.46
C THR A 76 -8.25 -13.87 2.64
N ASP A 77 -7.87 -14.68 1.67
CA ASP A 77 -8.22 -16.09 1.57
C ASP A 77 -6.97 -17.00 1.53
N ARG A 78 -5.84 -16.55 2.08
CA ARG A 78 -4.66 -17.41 2.27
C ARG A 78 -5.02 -18.58 3.16
N THR A 79 -4.51 -19.75 2.82
CA THR A 79 -4.76 -20.99 3.55
C THR A 79 -3.48 -21.60 4.09
N ARG A 80 -3.64 -22.57 5.02
CA ARG A 80 -2.50 -23.37 5.48
C ARG A 80 -1.87 -24.17 4.34
N ALA A 81 -2.65 -24.56 3.34
CA ALA A 81 -2.15 -25.29 2.17
C ALA A 81 -1.27 -24.41 1.30
N ASP A 82 -1.63 -23.13 1.13
CA ASP A 82 -0.78 -22.17 0.39
C ASP A 82 0.59 -22.04 1.02
N VAL A 83 0.65 -21.96 2.36
CA VAL A 83 1.93 -21.90 3.10
C VAL A 83 2.71 -23.21 3.00
N ALA A 84 2.04 -24.35 3.16
CA ALA A 84 2.69 -25.66 3.12
C ALA A 84 3.24 -26.00 1.73
N ASN A 85 2.53 -25.58 0.69
CA ASN A 85 2.92 -25.81 -0.71
C ASN A 85 3.81 -24.69 -1.28
N GLN A 86 4.16 -23.68 -0.46
CA GLN A 86 5.01 -22.55 -0.85
C GLN A 86 4.52 -21.86 -2.14
N THR A 87 3.20 -21.66 -2.25
CA THR A 87 2.62 -20.90 -3.37
C THR A 87 2.93 -19.41 -3.19
N ASP A 88 2.90 -18.62 -4.28
CA ASP A 88 3.08 -17.16 -4.21
C ASP A 88 2.12 -16.51 -3.21
N LYS A 89 0.88 -17.02 -3.14
CA LYS A 89 -0.14 -16.58 -2.19
C LYS A 89 0.21 -16.92 -0.73
N GLY A 90 0.96 -18.01 -0.49
CA GLY A 90 1.38 -18.46 0.84
C GLY A 90 2.50 -17.63 1.46
N PHE A 91 3.22 -16.86 0.66
CA PHE A 91 4.25 -15.94 1.12
C PHE A 91 3.66 -14.59 1.54
N TYR A 92 4.41 -13.85 2.36
CA TYR A 92 4.18 -12.45 2.64
C TYR A 92 5.50 -11.71 2.40
N ASN A 93 5.65 -11.19 1.20
CA ASN A 93 6.90 -10.68 0.66
C ASN A 93 6.84 -9.15 0.42
N ALA A 94 7.86 -8.60 -0.23
CA ALA A 94 7.95 -7.17 -0.52
C ALA A 94 6.74 -6.64 -1.31
N SER A 95 6.20 -7.43 -2.26
CA SER A 95 5.02 -7.03 -3.03
C SER A 95 3.76 -6.95 -2.17
N ASP A 96 3.61 -7.85 -1.18
CA ASP A 96 2.51 -7.79 -0.20
C ASP A 96 2.62 -6.55 0.69
N LEU A 97 3.83 -6.24 1.18
CA LEU A 97 4.08 -5.05 1.97
C LEU A 97 3.77 -3.77 1.17
N ASN A 98 4.16 -3.72 -0.11
CA ASN A 98 3.88 -2.59 -1.00
C ASN A 98 2.37 -2.45 -1.28
N ARG A 99 1.68 -3.56 -1.58
CA ARG A 99 0.24 -3.59 -1.84
C ARG A 99 -0.55 -3.11 -0.63
N VAL A 100 -0.28 -3.67 0.53
CA VAL A 100 -0.98 -3.27 1.78
C VAL A 100 -0.60 -1.84 2.16
N GLY A 101 0.65 -1.42 1.97
CA GLY A 101 1.08 -0.03 2.17
C GLY A 101 0.27 0.93 1.30
N ALA A 102 0.10 0.64 0.02
CA ALA A 102 -0.70 1.45 -0.90
C ALA A 102 -2.19 1.49 -0.47
N ALA A 103 -2.74 0.36 -0.03
CA ALA A 103 -4.12 0.31 0.47
C ALA A 103 -4.30 1.13 1.76
N VAL A 104 -3.32 1.10 2.68
CA VAL A 104 -3.30 1.94 3.89
C VAL A 104 -3.33 3.43 3.52
N GLU A 105 -2.46 3.87 2.61
CA GLU A 105 -2.41 5.26 2.14
C GLU A 105 -3.73 5.68 1.49
N TYR A 106 -4.30 4.82 0.63
CA TYR A 106 -5.57 5.04 -0.02
C TYR A 106 -6.71 5.23 1.00
N ILE A 107 -6.86 4.33 1.98
CA ILE A 107 -7.90 4.42 3.01
C ILE A 107 -7.70 5.66 3.90
N ALA A 108 -6.45 5.97 4.29
CA ALA A 108 -6.14 7.19 5.05
C ALA A 108 -6.53 8.45 4.28
N GLY A 109 -6.26 8.50 2.97
CA GLY A 109 -6.69 9.59 2.10
C GLY A 109 -8.21 9.76 2.05
N ARG A 110 -8.95 8.65 1.99
CA ARG A 110 -10.42 8.66 2.04
C ARG A 110 -10.96 9.20 3.36
N PHE A 111 -10.38 8.77 4.49
CA PHE A 111 -10.72 9.32 5.81
C PHE A 111 -10.43 10.82 5.90
N THR A 112 -9.27 11.26 5.39
CA THR A 112 -8.90 12.68 5.38
C THR A 112 -9.88 13.50 4.54
N ALA A 113 -10.34 12.99 3.39
CA ALA A 113 -11.35 13.64 2.56
C ALA A 113 -12.72 13.78 3.27
N LEU A 114 -13.01 12.93 4.26
CA LEU A 114 -14.19 12.99 5.11
C LEU A 114 -13.98 13.86 6.37
N GLY A 115 -12.82 14.51 6.53
CA GLY A 115 -12.49 15.35 7.66
C GLY A 115 -11.92 14.63 8.88
N TYR A 116 -11.60 13.34 8.78
CA TYR A 116 -10.93 12.61 9.85
C TYR A 116 -9.42 12.81 9.77
N ALA A 117 -8.77 13.18 10.86
CA ALA A 117 -7.31 13.19 10.94
C ALA A 117 -6.79 11.74 11.02
N CYS A 118 -6.11 11.29 9.99
CA CYS A 118 -5.64 9.92 9.89
C CYS A 118 -4.12 9.85 9.59
N PRO A 119 -3.26 10.13 10.60
CA PRO A 119 -1.83 10.13 10.40
C PRO A 119 -1.31 8.70 10.23
N VAL A 120 -0.80 8.40 9.04
CA VAL A 120 -0.12 7.14 8.72
C VAL A 120 1.25 7.44 8.14
N THR A 121 2.21 6.54 8.38
CA THR A 121 3.54 6.59 7.75
C THR A 121 3.74 5.30 6.99
N VAL A 122 3.76 5.39 5.65
CA VAL A 122 3.76 4.23 4.79
C VAL A 122 5.06 4.16 4.00
N LYS A 123 5.71 2.98 4.00
CA LYS A 123 6.69 2.57 2.99
C LYS A 123 5.98 1.62 2.01
N LYS A 124 6.03 1.93 0.72
CA LYS A 124 5.38 1.16 -0.37
C LYS A 124 6.32 0.86 -1.54
N ASP A 125 7.61 0.97 -1.29
CA ASP A 125 8.70 0.71 -2.24
C ASP A 125 9.69 -0.33 -1.70
N TRP A 126 9.16 -1.33 -0.97
CA TRP A 126 9.97 -2.45 -0.50
C TRP A 126 10.57 -3.21 -1.67
N LEU A 127 11.86 -3.46 -1.58
CA LEU A 127 12.61 -4.30 -2.51
C LEU A 127 12.68 -5.74 -2.00
N THR A 128 12.85 -6.69 -2.89
CA THR A 128 13.05 -8.10 -2.51
C THR A 128 14.33 -8.35 -1.69
N SER A 129 15.29 -7.42 -1.79
CA SER A 129 16.51 -7.40 -0.99
C SER A 129 16.34 -6.78 0.40
N ASP A 130 15.22 -6.11 0.66
CA ASP A 130 15.00 -5.46 1.95
C ASP A 130 14.71 -6.49 3.04
N ALA A 131 15.34 -6.29 4.20
CA ALA A 131 15.04 -7.03 5.43
C ALA A 131 14.31 -6.11 6.40
N PRO A 132 12.96 -6.19 6.50
CA PRO A 132 12.20 -5.32 7.39
C PRO A 132 12.65 -5.46 8.84
N THR A 133 12.96 -4.34 9.49
CA THR A 133 13.29 -4.32 10.92
C THR A 133 12.03 -4.46 11.78
N ALA A 134 12.21 -4.84 13.05
CA ALA A 134 11.09 -4.95 14.00
C ALA A 134 10.35 -3.60 14.17
N SER A 135 11.06 -2.48 14.16
CA SER A 135 10.47 -1.14 14.24
C SER A 135 9.66 -0.77 13.00
N GLN A 136 10.12 -1.13 11.81
CA GLN A 136 9.38 -0.92 10.56
C GLN A 136 8.10 -1.76 10.53
N MET A 137 8.17 -3.02 10.98
CA MET A 137 6.98 -3.87 11.05
C MET A 137 6.00 -3.41 12.13
N GLU A 138 6.49 -2.83 13.24
CA GLU A 138 5.61 -2.22 14.24
C GLU A 138 4.93 -0.95 13.71
N ALA A 139 5.65 -0.08 12.98
CA ALA A 139 5.05 1.07 12.31
C ALA A 139 3.98 0.64 11.29
N TYR A 140 4.26 -0.41 10.51
CA TYR A 140 3.31 -1.00 9.58
C TYR A 140 2.04 -1.48 10.31
N ARG A 141 2.18 -2.23 11.41
CA ARG A 141 1.05 -2.67 12.25
C ARG A 141 0.28 -1.48 12.82
N GLN A 142 0.98 -0.46 13.28
CA GLN A 142 0.36 0.73 13.89
C GLN A 142 -0.51 1.49 12.89
N ASN A 143 -0.14 1.55 11.62
CA ASN A 143 -0.98 2.10 10.56
C ASN A 143 -2.35 1.39 10.51
N ILE A 144 -2.36 0.06 10.56
CA ILE A 144 -3.62 -0.73 10.57
C ILE A 144 -4.46 -0.44 11.81
N VAL A 145 -3.82 -0.34 12.99
CA VAL A 145 -4.50 0.02 14.25
C VAL A 145 -5.10 1.43 14.15
N THR A 146 -4.36 2.39 13.62
CA THR A 146 -4.80 3.77 13.44
C THR A 146 -6.02 3.83 12.53
N LEU A 147 -5.97 3.20 11.36
CA LEU A 147 -7.10 3.17 10.42
C LEU A 147 -8.34 2.53 11.05
N ARG A 148 -8.17 1.35 11.67
CA ARG A 148 -9.28 0.62 12.30
C ARG A 148 -9.93 1.39 13.46
N GLY A 149 -9.18 2.28 14.11
CA GLY A 149 -9.65 3.12 15.21
C GLY A 149 -10.39 4.40 14.80
N GLN A 150 -10.43 4.75 13.49
CA GLN A 150 -11.04 6.00 13.03
C GLN A 150 -12.57 6.01 13.16
N ILE A 151 -13.21 4.88 12.94
CA ILE A 151 -14.66 4.74 13.01
C ILE A 151 -15.04 3.44 13.72
N ALA A 152 -16.28 3.34 14.17
CA ALA A 152 -16.84 2.07 14.66
C ALA A 152 -16.90 1.06 13.50
N VAL A 153 -16.24 -0.07 13.68
CA VAL A 153 -16.20 -1.14 12.68
C VAL A 153 -17.29 -2.17 12.94
N MET A 154 -17.59 -2.99 11.92
CA MET A 154 -18.53 -4.10 12.06
C MET A 154 -17.98 -5.16 13.04
N GLN A 155 -18.88 -5.89 13.71
CA GLN A 155 -18.48 -6.99 14.61
C GLN A 155 -17.69 -8.09 13.89
N SER A 156 -17.93 -8.27 12.59
CA SER A 156 -17.20 -9.22 11.72
C SER A 156 -15.80 -8.75 11.34
N THR A 157 -15.50 -7.45 11.47
CA THR A 157 -14.18 -6.92 11.11
C THR A 157 -13.11 -7.43 12.08
N PRO A 158 -12.06 -8.09 11.60
CA PRO A 158 -11.03 -8.67 12.46
C PRO A 158 -10.35 -7.65 13.36
N ASN A 159 -9.73 -8.12 14.43
CA ASN A 159 -8.81 -7.29 15.19
C ASN A 159 -7.46 -7.20 14.48
N ALA A 160 -6.83 -6.03 14.57
CA ALA A 160 -5.44 -5.89 14.14
C ALA A 160 -4.54 -6.84 14.93
N PRO A 161 -3.52 -7.45 14.32
CA PRO A 161 -2.59 -8.31 15.05
C PRO A 161 -1.96 -7.58 16.25
N ALA A 162 -1.87 -8.25 17.39
CA ALA A 162 -1.22 -7.68 18.58
C ALA A 162 0.28 -7.44 18.34
N SER A 163 0.90 -8.21 17.43
CA SER A 163 2.30 -8.11 17.04
C SER A 163 2.50 -8.67 15.64
N MET A 164 3.48 -8.14 14.92
CA MET A 164 3.94 -8.70 13.64
C MET A 164 4.91 -9.87 13.82
N ALA A 165 5.40 -10.12 15.02
CA ALA A 165 6.19 -11.30 15.31
C ALA A 165 5.36 -12.57 15.06
N GLY A 166 5.95 -13.55 14.35
CA GLY A 166 5.23 -14.76 13.93
C GLY A 166 4.01 -14.46 13.07
N LEU A 167 4.15 -13.54 12.10
CA LEU A 167 3.14 -13.31 11.08
C LEU A 167 2.83 -14.64 10.39
N ASN A 168 1.55 -14.99 10.35
CA ASN A 168 1.03 -16.17 9.68
C ASN A 168 -0.10 -15.79 8.72
N TYR A 169 -0.58 -16.73 7.93
CA TYR A 169 -1.61 -16.48 6.93
C TYR A 169 -2.90 -15.91 7.53
N VAL A 170 -3.28 -16.28 8.76
CA VAL A 170 -4.48 -15.74 9.43
C VAL A 170 -4.30 -14.26 9.75
N LYS A 171 -3.15 -13.89 10.34
CA LYS A 171 -2.84 -12.48 10.64
C LYS A 171 -2.75 -11.65 9.35
N ALA A 172 -2.15 -12.20 8.29
CA ALA A 172 -2.06 -11.55 6.98
C ALA A 172 -3.45 -11.31 6.39
N ASN A 173 -4.31 -12.33 6.37
CA ASN A 173 -5.70 -12.19 5.93
C ASN A 173 -6.46 -11.14 6.74
N ASN A 174 -6.30 -11.14 8.07
CA ASN A 174 -6.98 -10.17 8.95
C ASN A 174 -6.57 -8.72 8.64
N ILE A 175 -5.28 -8.47 8.38
CA ILE A 175 -4.79 -7.13 8.01
C ILE A 175 -5.51 -6.65 6.74
N GLU A 176 -5.54 -7.48 5.71
CA GLU A 176 -6.12 -7.11 4.43
C GLU A 176 -7.66 -7.05 4.49
N GLN A 177 -8.30 -7.91 5.29
CA GLN A 177 -9.75 -7.85 5.52
C GLN A 177 -10.17 -6.56 6.24
N ILE A 178 -9.39 -6.08 7.21
CA ILE A 178 -9.66 -4.79 7.87
C ILE A 178 -9.73 -3.66 6.83
N LEU A 179 -8.80 -3.61 5.88
CA LEU A 179 -8.76 -2.57 4.85
C LEU A 179 -9.97 -2.63 3.92
N LEU A 180 -10.39 -3.84 3.50
CA LEU A 180 -11.61 -4.02 2.70
C LEU A 180 -12.86 -3.58 3.46
N ASP A 181 -12.96 -3.97 4.72
CA ASP A 181 -14.11 -3.62 5.56
C ASP A 181 -14.21 -2.10 5.77
N LEU A 182 -13.06 -1.43 5.98
CA LEU A 182 -13.01 0.02 6.12
C LEU A 182 -13.43 0.74 4.83
N ASP A 183 -12.97 0.27 3.67
CA ASP A 183 -13.38 0.83 2.39
C ASP A 183 -14.90 0.75 2.20
N ALA A 184 -15.47 -0.43 2.45
CA ALA A 184 -16.91 -0.63 2.38
C ALA A 184 -17.70 0.22 3.39
N LEU A 185 -17.15 0.46 4.59
CA LEU A 185 -17.76 1.34 5.60
C LEU A 185 -17.71 2.80 5.19
N ILE A 186 -16.59 3.27 4.63
CA ILE A 186 -16.46 4.63 4.10
C ILE A 186 -17.47 4.87 2.98
N ASP A 187 -17.67 3.91 2.07
CA ASP A 187 -18.71 3.99 1.04
C ASP A 187 -20.10 4.14 1.62
N LYS A 188 -20.43 3.42 2.68
CA LYS A 188 -21.71 3.54 3.37
C LYS A 188 -21.86 4.89 4.06
N LEU A 189 -20.79 5.41 4.68
CA LEU A 189 -20.81 6.76 5.29
C LEU A 189 -21.08 7.85 4.26
N ILE A 190 -20.37 7.82 3.12
CA ILE A 190 -20.55 8.78 2.04
C ILE A 190 -22.00 8.74 1.54
N LYS A 191 -22.53 7.54 1.31
CA LYS A 191 -23.92 7.38 0.88
C LYS A 191 -24.92 7.89 1.92
N SER A 192 -24.72 7.61 3.22
CA SER A 192 -25.60 8.08 4.27
C SER A 192 -25.62 9.61 4.39
N TRP A 193 -24.48 10.28 4.20
CA TRP A 193 -24.41 11.74 4.20
C TRP A 193 -25.14 12.36 2.99
N TYR A 194 -25.01 11.72 1.82
CA TYR A 194 -25.73 12.18 0.63
C TYR A 194 -27.25 12.17 0.82
N PHE A 195 -27.78 11.12 1.42
CA PHE A 195 -29.22 11.01 1.71
C PHE A 195 -29.66 11.91 2.87
N SER A 196 -28.83 12.18 3.87
CA SER A 196 -29.17 13.08 4.98
C SER A 196 -29.17 14.56 4.60
N GLY A 197 -28.45 14.94 3.52
CA GLY A 197 -28.44 16.31 2.98
C GLY A 197 -29.72 16.73 2.25
N GLU A 198 -30.59 15.78 1.90
CA GLU A 198 -31.87 16.04 1.24
C GLU A 198 -33.06 16.21 2.21
N LEU A 199 -32.84 16.07 3.50
CA LEU A 199 -33.83 16.35 4.52
C LEU A 199 -33.86 17.86 4.78
N TYR A 200 -34.73 18.59 4.07
CA TYR A 200 -35.01 19.97 4.36
C TYR A 200 -35.75 20.07 5.71
N ALA A 201 -35.09 20.65 6.71
CA ALA A 201 -35.72 21.05 7.95
C ALA A 201 -36.72 22.18 7.62
N GLY A 202 -37.95 21.85 7.28
CA GLY A 202 -38.97 22.82 6.93
C GLY A 202 -40.16 22.24 6.15
N GLU A 203 -40.09 21.02 5.70
CA GLU A 203 -41.23 20.30 5.13
C GLU A 203 -41.95 19.51 6.22
N VAL A 204 -42.73 20.21 7.04
CA VAL A 204 -43.76 19.63 7.90
C VAL A 204 -45.07 20.36 7.56
#